data_5abb199045869fc1b518f799dfa3df64
#
_entry.id   5abb199045869fc1b518f799dfa3df64
#
_cell.length_a   1.000
_cell.length_b   1.000
_cell.length_c   1.000
_cell.angle_alpha   90.00
_cell.angle_beta   90.00
_cell.angle_gamma   90.00
#
_symmetry.space_group_name_H-M   'P 1'
#
loop_
_entity.id
_entity.type
_entity.pdbx_description
1 polymer ?
#
loop_
_entity_poly.entity_id
_entity_poly.type
_entity_poly.pdbx_seq_one_letter_code
_entity_poly.pdbx_strand_id
1 'polypeptide(L)'
;MDDYLQNTFQLERVTAGNIVLSFALMNIFARTLGGFFGDKFGKLKGLRGRVLFLSFILTLQGIMLISFSSATSIVFGIVLLIFFSLTVQMAEGATFSVVPFINKKAIGSISGIVGAGGNVGAFLAAMLLKSKSAMAEKAAIVANEGLGEEVIKAAQSVASSSAVSSGYLLIGFVVVITGIAALAIKFSTEEEENEAPSNVKNTSPELIPIPVKR
;
A
#
# COMPACT_ATOMS: atom_id res chain seq x y z
N MET A 1 -10.39 7.90 -8.97
CA MET A 1 -9.09 8.39 -9.48
C MET A 1 -9.28 9.17 -10.77
N ASP A 2 -10.02 8.63 -11.73
CA ASP A 2 -10.31 9.25 -13.02
C ASP A 2 -10.91 10.66 -12.87
N ASP A 3 -12.02 10.80 -12.15
CA ASP A 3 -12.66 12.09 -11.87
C ASP A 3 -11.73 13.10 -11.17
N TYR A 4 -10.87 12.62 -10.27
CA TYR A 4 -9.90 13.47 -9.60
C TYR A 4 -8.87 14.03 -10.58
N LEU A 5 -8.34 13.19 -11.49
CA LEU A 5 -7.39 13.62 -12.51
C LEU A 5 -8.02 14.63 -13.49
N GLN A 6 -9.27 14.40 -13.88
CA GLN A 6 -10.01 15.33 -14.73
C GLN A 6 -10.21 16.69 -14.04
N ASN A 7 -10.68 16.68 -12.80
CA ASN A 7 -11.03 17.93 -12.07
C ASN A 7 -9.80 18.72 -11.61
N THR A 8 -8.75 18.03 -11.16
CA THR A 8 -7.54 18.68 -10.59
C THR A 8 -6.56 19.12 -11.68
N PHE A 9 -6.40 18.31 -12.73
CA PHE A 9 -5.42 18.56 -13.79
C PHE A 9 -6.04 18.91 -15.14
N GLN A 10 -7.36 19.11 -15.21
CA GLN A 10 -8.08 19.46 -16.43
C GLN A 10 -7.82 18.51 -17.61
N LEU A 11 -7.65 17.21 -17.29
CA LEU A 11 -7.39 16.19 -18.32
C LEU A 11 -8.65 15.75 -19.03
N GLU A 12 -8.53 15.49 -20.32
CA GLU A 12 -9.60 14.80 -21.07
C GLU A 12 -9.85 13.40 -20.49
N ARG A 13 -11.11 12.98 -20.51
CA ARG A 13 -11.56 11.69 -19.96
C ARG A 13 -10.78 10.49 -20.50
N VAL A 14 -10.46 10.51 -21.80
CA VAL A 14 -9.67 9.43 -22.44
C VAL A 14 -8.26 9.37 -21.89
N THR A 15 -7.62 10.52 -21.71
CA THR A 15 -6.24 10.62 -21.17
C THR A 15 -6.20 10.18 -19.70
N ALA A 16 -7.14 10.63 -18.89
CA ALA A 16 -7.27 10.21 -17.50
C ALA A 16 -7.50 8.69 -17.39
N GLY A 17 -8.37 8.13 -18.25
CA GLY A 17 -8.62 6.69 -18.32
C GLY A 17 -7.38 5.87 -18.72
N ASN A 18 -6.58 6.34 -19.69
CA ASN A 18 -5.35 5.69 -20.10
C ASN A 18 -4.29 5.67 -19.00
N ILE A 19 -4.20 6.74 -18.19
CA ILE A 19 -3.32 6.80 -17.03
C ILE A 19 -3.74 5.73 -16.00
N VAL A 20 -5.03 5.63 -15.68
CA VAL A 20 -5.55 4.63 -14.75
C VAL A 20 -5.35 3.21 -15.26
N LEU A 21 -5.52 2.97 -16.57
CA LEU A 21 -5.26 1.66 -17.20
C LEU A 21 -3.78 1.26 -17.09
N SER A 22 -2.87 2.21 -17.25
CA SER A 22 -1.43 1.96 -17.10
C SER A 22 -1.09 1.45 -15.71
N PHE A 23 -1.76 1.95 -14.66
CA PHE A 23 -1.61 1.46 -13.29
C PHE A 23 -2.10 0.01 -13.14
N ALA A 24 -3.20 -0.34 -13.78
CA ALA A 24 -3.71 -1.72 -13.77
C ALA A 24 -2.73 -2.70 -14.42
N LEU A 25 -2.08 -2.31 -15.52
CA LEU A 25 -1.06 -3.12 -16.18
C LEU A 25 0.22 -3.29 -15.34
N MET A 26 0.60 -2.27 -14.58
CA MET A 26 1.74 -2.35 -13.65
C MET A 26 1.53 -3.41 -12.56
N ASN A 27 0.28 -3.71 -12.18
CA ASN A 27 -0.05 -4.69 -11.13
C ASN A 27 0.52 -6.07 -11.41
N ILE A 28 0.59 -6.48 -12.68
CA ILE A 28 1.08 -7.81 -13.08
C ILE A 28 2.54 -8.02 -12.66
N PHE A 29 3.39 -6.99 -12.84
CA PHE A 29 4.83 -7.07 -12.58
C PHE A 29 5.20 -6.63 -11.16
N ALA A 30 4.57 -5.58 -10.66
CA ALA A 30 4.94 -4.95 -9.40
C ALA A 30 4.69 -5.86 -8.19
N ARG A 31 3.59 -6.61 -8.18
CA ARG A 31 3.31 -7.60 -7.13
C ARG A 31 4.37 -8.69 -7.06
N THR A 32 4.77 -9.21 -8.22
CA THR A 32 5.84 -10.21 -8.33
C THR A 32 7.17 -9.66 -7.83
N LEU A 33 7.51 -8.40 -8.18
CA LEU A 33 8.71 -7.72 -7.66
C LEU A 33 8.67 -7.59 -6.15
N GLY A 34 7.52 -7.24 -5.57
CA GLY A 34 7.36 -7.14 -4.11
C GLY A 34 7.65 -8.46 -3.40
N GLY A 35 7.10 -9.57 -3.89
CA GLY A 35 7.41 -10.92 -3.40
C GLY A 35 8.89 -11.26 -3.55
N PHE A 36 9.46 -11.06 -4.74
CA PHE A 36 10.87 -11.33 -5.02
C PHE A 36 11.83 -10.58 -4.09
N PHE A 37 11.62 -9.27 -3.89
CA PHE A 37 12.44 -8.50 -2.97
C PHE A 37 12.18 -8.91 -1.52
N GLY A 38 10.93 -9.17 -1.13
CA GLY A 38 10.59 -9.73 0.18
C GLY A 38 11.37 -11.01 0.47
N ASP A 39 11.40 -11.95 -0.48
CA ASP A 39 12.17 -13.19 -0.37
C ASP A 39 13.70 -12.94 -0.33
N LYS A 40 14.19 -11.99 -1.13
CA LYS A 40 15.62 -11.63 -1.11
C LYS A 40 16.05 -11.07 0.24
N PHE A 41 15.28 -10.17 0.83
CA PHE A 41 15.54 -9.65 2.17
C PHE A 41 15.34 -10.73 3.24
N GLY A 42 14.40 -11.65 3.04
CA GLY A 42 14.20 -12.83 3.87
C GLY A 42 15.45 -13.73 3.90
N LYS A 43 16.06 -13.98 2.74
CA LYS A 43 17.33 -14.76 2.68
C LYS A 43 18.49 -14.11 3.43
N LEU A 44 18.49 -12.78 3.56
CA LEU A 44 19.56 -12.04 4.23
C LEU A 44 19.38 -11.96 5.76
N LYS A 45 18.14 -11.74 6.21
CA LYS A 45 17.83 -11.43 7.64
C LYS A 45 16.64 -12.23 8.19
N GLY A 46 16.27 -13.35 7.56
CA GLY A 46 15.13 -14.14 7.96
C GLY A 46 13.80 -13.38 7.88
N LEU A 47 12.84 -13.79 8.68
CA LEU A 47 11.50 -13.21 8.71
C LEU A 47 11.52 -11.69 9.03
N ARG A 48 12.45 -11.27 9.89
CA ARG A 48 12.72 -9.84 10.13
C ARG A 48 13.07 -9.06 8.87
N GLY A 49 13.86 -9.66 7.96
CA GLY A 49 14.22 -9.03 6.68
C GLY A 49 13.00 -8.76 5.81
N ARG A 50 12.05 -9.71 5.75
CA ARG A 50 10.79 -9.55 5.02
C ARG A 50 9.96 -8.41 5.57
N VAL A 51 9.81 -8.33 6.89
CA VAL A 51 9.05 -7.27 7.55
C VAL A 51 9.73 -5.91 7.42
N LEU A 52 11.05 -5.83 7.49
CA LEU A 52 11.78 -4.59 7.23
C LEU A 52 11.54 -4.06 5.82
N PHE A 53 11.56 -4.95 4.82
CA PHE A 53 11.25 -4.58 3.45
C PHE A 53 9.79 -4.13 3.31
N LEU A 54 8.84 -4.85 3.88
CA LEU A 54 7.42 -4.47 3.89
C LEU A 54 7.21 -3.11 4.55
N SER A 55 7.80 -2.88 5.73
CA SER A 55 7.74 -1.60 6.44
C SER A 55 8.30 -0.45 5.59
N PHE A 56 9.45 -0.66 4.95
CA PHE A 56 10.06 0.33 4.06
C PHE A 56 9.14 0.69 2.89
N ILE A 57 8.57 -0.31 2.20
CA ILE A 57 7.69 -0.07 1.06
C ILE A 57 6.38 0.61 1.48
N LEU A 58 5.77 0.20 2.61
CA LEU A 58 4.57 0.86 3.15
C LEU A 58 4.85 2.32 3.51
N THR A 59 5.96 2.61 4.17
CA THR A 59 6.33 3.98 4.52
C THR A 59 6.56 4.83 3.27
N LEU A 60 7.28 4.29 2.29
CA LEU A 60 7.51 4.96 1.00
C LEU A 60 6.21 5.24 0.26
N GLN A 61 5.30 4.26 0.19
CA GLN A 61 3.95 4.40 -0.38
C GLN A 61 3.16 5.54 0.27
N GLY A 62 3.15 5.60 1.61
CA GLY A 62 2.45 6.66 2.33
C GLY A 62 3.05 8.05 2.06
N ILE A 63 4.38 8.16 2.00
CA ILE A 63 5.07 9.41 1.63
C ILE A 63 4.69 9.85 0.20
N MET A 64 4.66 8.91 -0.76
CA MET A 64 4.25 9.21 -2.14
C MET A 64 2.82 9.74 -2.19
N LEU A 65 1.89 9.15 -1.42
CA LEU A 65 0.50 9.59 -1.37
C LEU A 65 0.34 10.96 -0.71
N ILE A 66 1.09 11.25 0.36
CA ILE A 66 1.13 12.57 0.99
C ILE A 66 1.67 13.62 0.00
N SER A 67 2.76 13.30 -0.70
CA SER A 67 3.34 14.20 -1.71
C SER A 67 2.38 14.44 -2.87
N PHE A 68 1.66 13.40 -3.31
CA PHE A 68 0.64 13.51 -4.35
C PHE A 68 -0.52 14.42 -3.95
N SER A 69 -0.95 14.38 -2.67
CA SER A 69 -2.03 15.25 -2.18
C SER A 69 -1.74 16.75 -2.32
N SER A 70 -0.46 17.13 -2.39
CA SER A 70 0.01 18.50 -2.52
C SER A 70 0.56 18.83 -3.91
N ALA A 71 0.44 17.90 -4.88
CA ALA A 71 0.99 18.09 -6.22
C ALA A 71 0.18 19.13 -7.01
N THR A 72 0.82 20.22 -7.43
CA THR A 72 0.23 21.26 -8.28
C THR A 72 0.56 21.07 -9.76
N SER A 73 1.70 20.43 -10.05
CA SER A 73 2.11 20.11 -11.43
C SER A 73 1.56 18.75 -11.86
N ILE A 74 0.95 18.71 -13.04
CA ILE A 74 0.42 17.48 -13.63
C ILE A 74 1.50 16.41 -13.85
N VAL A 75 2.65 16.82 -14.39
CA VAL A 75 3.77 15.91 -14.65
C VAL A 75 4.28 15.28 -13.36
N PHE A 76 4.49 16.12 -12.33
CA PHE A 76 4.90 15.66 -11.01
C PHE A 76 3.86 14.76 -10.37
N GLY A 77 2.57 15.11 -10.47
CA GLY A 77 1.45 14.29 -9.99
C GLY A 77 1.41 12.90 -10.65
N ILE A 78 1.57 12.83 -11.98
CA ILE A 78 1.61 11.56 -12.71
C ILE A 78 2.80 10.69 -12.27
N VAL A 79 3.99 11.29 -12.14
CA VAL A 79 5.18 10.57 -11.68
C VAL A 79 4.97 10.00 -10.28
N LEU A 80 4.44 10.79 -9.35
CA LEU A 80 4.12 10.32 -8.00
C LEU A 80 3.08 9.19 -8.00
N LEU A 81 2.06 9.27 -8.86
CA LEU A 81 1.06 8.21 -8.99
C LEU A 81 1.65 6.90 -9.54
N ILE A 82 2.58 6.98 -10.50
CA ILE A 82 3.29 5.79 -11.00
C ILE A 82 4.06 5.12 -9.88
N PHE A 83 4.87 5.87 -9.13
CA PHE A 83 5.63 5.33 -8.01
C PHE A 83 4.74 4.83 -6.87
N PHE A 84 3.67 5.55 -6.56
CA PHE A 84 2.67 5.12 -5.59
C PHE A 84 2.04 3.79 -6.00
N SER A 85 1.57 3.66 -7.24
CA SER A 85 0.98 2.42 -7.74
C SER A 85 1.96 1.25 -7.69
N LEU A 86 3.21 1.48 -8.09
CA LEU A 86 4.28 0.48 -8.00
C LEU A 86 4.48 0.01 -6.55
N THR A 87 4.60 0.94 -5.61
CA THR A 87 4.83 0.61 -4.20
C THR A 87 3.64 -0.07 -3.54
N VAL A 88 2.39 0.28 -3.91
CA VAL A 88 1.17 -0.40 -3.44
C VAL A 88 1.21 -1.87 -3.80
N GLN A 89 1.48 -2.20 -5.06
CA GLN A 89 1.51 -3.58 -5.54
C GLN A 89 2.71 -4.35 -4.97
N MET A 90 3.86 -3.69 -4.82
CA MET A 90 5.02 -4.28 -4.15
C MET A 90 4.75 -4.56 -2.67
N ALA A 91 4.04 -3.68 -1.96
CA ALA A 91 3.65 -3.90 -0.56
C ALA A 91 2.73 -5.12 -0.42
N GLU A 92 1.80 -5.29 -1.36
CA GLU A 92 0.92 -6.46 -1.39
C GLU A 92 1.74 -7.75 -1.62
N GLY A 93 2.64 -7.78 -2.61
CA GLY A 93 3.54 -8.90 -2.85
C GLY A 93 4.43 -9.20 -1.64
N ALA A 94 4.99 -8.18 -1.00
CA ALA A 94 5.79 -8.31 0.21
C ALA A 94 4.97 -8.87 1.39
N THR A 95 3.72 -8.46 1.56
CA THR A 95 2.82 -9.00 2.58
C THR A 95 2.62 -10.49 2.39
N PHE A 96 2.33 -10.95 1.16
CA PHE A 96 2.18 -12.36 0.86
C PHE A 96 3.49 -13.17 0.96
N SER A 97 4.66 -12.51 0.92
CA SER A 97 5.93 -13.18 1.23
C SER A 97 6.10 -13.50 2.72
N VAL A 98 5.40 -12.81 3.62
CA VAL A 98 5.44 -13.04 5.09
C VAL A 98 4.42 -14.10 5.52
N VAL A 99 3.23 -14.09 4.92
CA VAL A 99 2.08 -14.94 5.32
C VAL A 99 2.40 -16.43 5.52
N PRO A 100 3.17 -17.12 4.64
CA PRO A 100 3.46 -18.54 4.78
C PRO A 100 4.26 -18.91 6.06
N PHE A 101 4.92 -17.92 6.67
CA PHE A 101 5.79 -18.13 7.84
C PHE A 101 5.06 -17.90 9.17
N ILE A 102 3.89 -17.27 9.15
CA ILE A 102 3.07 -17.04 10.35
C ILE A 102 2.52 -18.37 10.88
N ASN A 103 1.91 -19.18 10.02
CA ASN A 103 1.44 -20.51 10.38
C ASN A 103 1.30 -21.39 9.13
N LYS A 104 2.21 -22.34 8.98
CA LYS A 104 2.23 -23.27 7.83
C LYS A 104 0.98 -24.13 7.70
N LYS A 105 0.30 -24.46 8.82
CA LYS A 105 -0.90 -25.29 8.83
C LYS A 105 -2.17 -24.51 8.42
N ALA A 106 -2.14 -23.18 8.55
CA ALA A 106 -3.30 -22.32 8.33
C ALA A 106 -3.07 -21.27 7.21
N ILE A 107 -2.13 -21.50 6.28
CA ILE A 107 -1.75 -20.56 5.21
C ILE A 107 -2.98 -20.05 4.46
N GLY A 108 -3.90 -20.93 4.07
CA GLY A 108 -5.11 -20.56 3.33
C GLY A 108 -6.01 -19.60 4.12
N SER A 109 -6.24 -19.88 5.40
CA SER A 109 -7.06 -19.03 6.27
C SER A 109 -6.40 -17.66 6.50
N ILE A 110 -5.10 -17.63 6.76
CA ILE A 110 -4.37 -16.38 6.98
C ILE A 110 -4.35 -15.54 5.70
N SER A 111 -4.05 -16.15 4.54
CA SER A 111 -4.11 -15.47 3.25
C SER A 111 -5.50 -14.92 2.95
N GLY A 112 -6.56 -15.67 3.28
CA GLY A 112 -7.94 -15.22 3.13
C GLY A 112 -8.26 -14.01 4.01
N ILE A 113 -7.86 -14.02 5.28
CA ILE A 113 -8.07 -12.90 6.21
C ILE A 113 -7.31 -11.65 5.74
N VAL A 114 -6.04 -11.80 5.32
CA VAL A 114 -5.23 -10.71 4.80
C VAL A 114 -5.85 -10.11 3.53
N GLY A 115 -6.26 -10.95 2.59
CA GLY A 115 -6.93 -10.50 1.36
C GLY A 115 -8.27 -9.83 1.62
N ALA A 116 -9.10 -10.39 2.51
CA ALA A 116 -10.37 -9.79 2.91
C ALA A 116 -10.15 -8.43 3.62
N GLY A 117 -9.16 -8.34 4.53
CA GLY A 117 -8.78 -7.10 5.19
C GLY A 117 -8.36 -6.01 4.21
N GLY A 118 -7.57 -6.37 3.19
CA GLY A 118 -7.18 -5.46 2.11
C GLY A 118 -8.39 -4.90 1.34
N ASN A 119 -9.34 -5.76 0.97
CA ASN A 119 -10.56 -5.35 0.28
C ASN A 119 -11.45 -4.44 1.14
N VAL A 120 -11.60 -4.75 2.44
CA VAL A 120 -12.33 -3.90 3.39
C VAL A 120 -11.64 -2.54 3.52
N GLY A 121 -10.31 -2.51 3.64
CA GLY A 121 -9.53 -1.27 3.70
C GLY A 121 -9.70 -0.41 2.44
N ALA A 122 -9.66 -1.03 1.25
CA ALA A 122 -9.90 -0.33 -0.01
C ALA A 122 -11.32 0.25 -0.11
N PHE A 123 -12.33 -0.51 0.33
CA PHE A 123 -13.72 -0.05 0.38
C PHE A 123 -13.88 1.14 1.33
N LEU A 124 -13.31 1.08 2.54
CA LEU A 124 -13.38 2.17 3.51
C LEU A 124 -12.66 3.43 3.01
N ALA A 125 -11.51 3.29 2.37
CA ALA A 125 -10.80 4.40 1.75
C ALA A 125 -11.61 5.05 0.63
N ALA A 126 -12.22 4.26 -0.25
CA ALA A 126 -13.08 4.75 -1.32
C ALA A 126 -14.33 5.46 -0.76
N MET A 127 -14.95 4.91 0.28
CA MET A 127 -16.11 5.51 0.95
C MET A 127 -15.73 6.84 1.62
N LEU A 128 -14.57 6.92 2.27
CA LEU A 128 -14.05 8.15 2.85
C LEU A 128 -13.87 9.24 1.79
N LEU A 129 -13.20 8.94 0.69
CA LEU A 129 -12.96 9.90 -0.39
C LEU A 129 -14.27 10.38 -1.01
N LYS A 130 -15.20 9.45 -1.31
CA LYS A 130 -16.50 9.77 -1.86
C LYS A 130 -17.35 10.64 -0.93
N SER A 131 -17.35 10.34 0.37
CA SER A 131 -18.11 11.13 1.35
C SER A 131 -17.54 12.55 1.49
N LYS A 132 -16.22 12.69 1.54
CA LYS A 132 -15.55 14.01 1.58
C LYS A 132 -15.87 14.85 0.34
N SER A 133 -15.78 14.26 -0.86
CA SER A 133 -16.15 14.91 -2.12
C SER A 133 -17.61 15.38 -2.12
N ALA A 134 -18.55 14.49 -1.80
CA ALA A 134 -19.96 14.80 -1.79
C ALA A 134 -20.36 15.88 -0.76
N MET A 135 -19.71 15.89 0.40
CA MET A 135 -19.92 16.93 1.41
C MET A 135 -19.41 18.29 0.95
N ALA A 136 -18.22 18.32 0.32
CA ALA A 136 -17.62 19.53 -0.21
C ALA A 136 -18.44 20.12 -1.36
N GLU A 137 -18.91 19.27 -2.28
CA GLU A 137 -19.77 19.66 -3.38
C GLU A 137 -21.08 20.30 -2.88
N LYS A 138 -21.74 19.66 -1.91
CA LYS A 138 -22.94 20.23 -1.29
C LYS A 138 -22.69 21.57 -0.60
N ALA A 139 -21.60 21.70 0.13
CA ALA A 139 -21.21 22.95 0.77
C ALA A 139 -20.96 24.05 -0.28
N ALA A 140 -20.30 23.71 -1.40
CA ALA A 140 -20.07 24.66 -2.49
C ALA A 140 -21.37 25.13 -3.17
N ILE A 141 -22.37 24.28 -3.33
CA ILE A 141 -23.69 24.66 -3.84
C ILE A 141 -24.33 25.69 -2.93
N VAL A 142 -24.42 25.36 -1.60
CA VAL A 142 -25.06 26.25 -0.62
C VAL A 142 -24.34 27.60 -0.52
N ALA A 143 -23.01 27.59 -0.53
CA ALA A 143 -22.20 28.83 -0.44
C ALA A 143 -22.33 29.75 -1.66
N ASN A 144 -22.69 29.22 -2.82
CA ASN A 144 -22.81 29.95 -4.07
C ASN A 144 -24.27 30.01 -4.58
N GLU A 145 -25.22 29.77 -3.73
CA GLU A 145 -26.66 29.84 -4.06
C GLU A 145 -27.03 31.25 -4.58
N GLY A 146 -27.63 31.30 -5.75
CA GLY A 146 -27.98 32.54 -6.42
C GLY A 146 -26.98 33.02 -7.47
N LEU A 147 -25.82 32.35 -7.63
CA LEU A 147 -24.88 32.63 -8.72
C LEU A 147 -25.22 31.80 -9.98
N GLY A 148 -24.62 32.18 -11.12
CA GLY A 148 -24.79 31.43 -12.38
C GLY A 148 -24.33 29.97 -12.26
N GLU A 149 -24.98 29.09 -13.02
CA GLU A 149 -24.76 27.63 -12.97
C GLU A 149 -23.29 27.23 -13.23
N GLU A 150 -22.59 27.96 -14.10
CA GLU A 150 -21.16 27.71 -14.41
C GLU A 150 -20.26 28.00 -13.20
N VAL A 151 -20.56 29.05 -12.43
CA VAL A 151 -19.82 29.43 -11.22
C VAL A 151 -20.01 28.36 -10.15
N ILE A 152 -21.25 27.87 -9.99
CA ILE A 152 -21.56 26.81 -9.03
C ILE A 152 -20.80 25.54 -9.41
N LYS A 153 -20.80 25.12 -10.68
CA LYS A 153 -20.06 23.94 -11.17
C LYS A 153 -18.54 24.08 -10.94
N ALA A 154 -17.97 25.24 -11.23
CA ALA A 154 -16.56 25.52 -11.00
C ALA A 154 -16.23 25.43 -9.49
N ALA A 155 -17.05 26.01 -8.63
CA ALA A 155 -16.86 25.94 -7.17
C ALA A 155 -16.96 24.50 -6.64
N GLN A 156 -17.90 23.69 -7.17
CA GLN A 156 -18.04 22.28 -6.82
C GLN A 156 -16.79 21.46 -7.19
N SER A 157 -16.25 21.66 -8.40
CA SER A 157 -15.07 20.91 -8.87
C SER A 157 -13.84 21.23 -8.00
N VAL A 158 -13.63 22.50 -7.67
CA VAL A 158 -12.52 22.94 -6.79
C VAL A 158 -12.69 22.39 -5.38
N ALA A 159 -13.89 22.49 -4.80
CA ALA A 159 -14.18 22.00 -3.46
C ALA A 159 -14.01 20.47 -3.36
N SER A 160 -14.51 19.74 -4.35
CA SER A 160 -14.37 18.29 -4.47
C SER A 160 -12.91 17.86 -4.55
N SER A 161 -12.12 18.48 -5.44
CA SER A 161 -10.69 18.19 -5.60
C SER A 161 -9.91 18.45 -4.30
N SER A 162 -10.16 19.56 -3.63
CA SER A 162 -9.52 19.90 -2.35
C SER A 162 -9.89 18.91 -1.25
N ALA A 163 -11.16 18.51 -1.17
CA ALA A 163 -11.62 17.52 -0.20
C ALA A 163 -11.00 16.14 -0.43
N VAL A 164 -10.87 15.71 -1.69
CA VAL A 164 -10.21 14.45 -2.07
C VAL A 164 -8.72 14.50 -1.78
N SER A 165 -8.03 15.61 -2.06
CA SER A 165 -6.62 15.81 -1.68
C SER A 165 -6.42 15.65 -0.17
N SER A 166 -7.27 16.29 0.64
CA SER A 166 -7.21 16.12 2.10
C SER A 166 -7.47 14.67 2.56
N GLY A 167 -8.26 13.92 1.80
CA GLY A 167 -8.49 12.50 2.00
C GLY A 167 -7.24 11.66 1.71
N TYR A 168 -6.55 11.92 0.62
CA TYR A 168 -5.27 11.26 0.30
C TYR A 168 -4.19 11.54 1.34
N LEU A 169 -4.11 12.78 1.83
CA LEU A 169 -3.19 13.15 2.90
C LEU A 169 -3.46 12.31 4.16
N LEU A 170 -4.71 12.19 4.59
CA LEU A 170 -5.09 11.39 5.76
C LEU A 170 -4.76 9.90 5.56
N ILE A 171 -5.11 9.33 4.41
CA ILE A 171 -4.79 7.93 4.08
C ILE A 171 -3.26 7.73 4.07
N GLY A 172 -2.51 8.67 3.49
CA GLY A 172 -1.05 8.62 3.44
C GLY A 172 -0.42 8.57 4.84
N PHE A 173 -0.91 9.39 5.78
CA PHE A 173 -0.45 9.33 7.17
C PHE A 173 -0.77 8.00 7.85
N VAL A 174 -1.97 7.45 7.65
CA VAL A 174 -2.34 6.13 8.18
C VAL A 174 -1.41 5.05 7.65
N VAL A 175 -1.08 5.08 6.35
CA VAL A 175 -0.18 4.11 5.72
C VAL A 175 1.25 4.25 6.27
N VAL A 176 1.78 5.47 6.46
CA VAL A 176 3.10 5.70 7.07
C VAL A 176 3.13 5.14 8.50
N ILE A 177 2.12 5.46 9.30
CA ILE A 177 2.02 4.94 10.68
C ILE A 177 1.98 3.41 10.68
N THR A 178 1.21 2.80 9.79
CA THR A 178 1.14 1.34 9.64
C THR A 178 2.48 0.75 9.24
N GLY A 179 3.19 1.39 8.30
CA GLY A 179 4.54 0.99 7.89
C GLY A 179 5.54 1.02 9.05
N ILE A 180 5.51 2.08 9.86
CA ILE A 180 6.36 2.19 11.05
C ILE A 180 5.94 1.16 12.12
N ALA A 181 4.64 0.99 12.35
CA ALA A 181 4.12 0.02 13.31
C ALA A 181 4.50 -1.43 12.97
N ALA A 182 4.65 -1.74 11.67
CA ALA A 182 5.13 -3.05 11.23
C ALA A 182 6.51 -3.42 11.79
N LEU A 183 7.36 -2.42 12.10
CA LEU A 183 8.68 -2.65 12.74
C LEU A 183 8.57 -3.19 14.17
N ALA A 184 7.43 -2.97 14.83
CA ALA A 184 7.19 -3.45 16.19
C ALA A 184 6.78 -4.94 16.24
N ILE A 185 6.56 -5.58 15.09
CA ILE A 185 6.22 -7.00 15.01
C ILE A 185 7.42 -7.83 15.50
N LYS A 186 7.17 -8.65 16.52
CA LYS A 186 8.14 -9.63 17.03
C LYS A 186 7.69 -11.02 16.62
N PHE A 187 8.64 -11.82 16.17
CA PHE A 187 8.41 -13.22 15.83
C PHE A 187 8.87 -14.12 16.96
N SER A 188 8.26 -15.30 17.09
CA SER A 188 8.74 -16.33 18.01
C SER A 188 10.03 -16.97 17.47
N THR A 189 10.83 -17.55 18.38
CA THR A 189 12.08 -18.22 18.01
C THR A 189 11.85 -19.36 17.01
N GLU A 190 10.73 -20.09 17.12
CA GLU A 190 10.36 -21.15 16.19
C GLU A 190 10.07 -20.63 14.77
N GLU A 191 9.51 -19.43 14.65
CA GLU A 191 9.22 -18.80 13.36
C GLU A 191 10.51 -18.33 12.67
N GLU A 192 11.45 -17.79 13.44
CA GLU A 192 12.76 -17.38 12.93
C GLU A 192 13.64 -18.60 12.54
N GLU A 193 13.60 -19.70 13.30
CA GLU A 193 14.38 -20.90 13.04
C GLU A 193 13.91 -21.67 11.80
N ASN A 194 12.61 -21.60 11.49
CA ASN A 194 12.04 -22.18 10.28
C ASN A 194 12.47 -21.49 8.99
N GLU A 195 12.94 -20.24 9.05
CA GLU A 195 13.41 -19.45 7.92
C GLU A 195 14.93 -19.27 7.87
N ALA A 196 15.66 -19.71 8.92
CA ALA A 196 17.12 -19.65 8.93
C ALA A 196 17.68 -20.33 7.66
N PRO A 197 18.63 -19.68 6.94
CA PRO A 197 19.24 -20.27 5.76
C PRO A 197 19.83 -21.63 6.11
N SER A 198 19.68 -22.58 5.19
CA SER A 198 20.14 -23.98 5.37
C SER A 198 21.59 -24.12 5.80
N ASN A 199 22.41 -23.12 5.56
CA ASN A 199 23.81 -23.06 5.99
C ASN A 199 23.97 -22.91 7.52
N VAL A 200 22.95 -22.44 8.25
CA VAL A 200 23.02 -22.31 9.72
C VAL A 200 22.51 -23.58 10.40
N LYS A 201 21.64 -24.35 9.75
CA LYS A 201 21.12 -25.62 10.29
C LYS A 201 22.18 -26.72 10.40
N ASN A 202 23.29 -26.63 9.66
CA ASN A 202 24.38 -27.63 9.66
C ASN A 202 25.49 -27.36 10.67
N THR A 203 25.38 -26.31 11.50
CA THR A 203 26.39 -25.97 12.52
C THR A 203 25.97 -26.33 13.95
N SER A 204 24.85 -27.01 14.16
CA SER A 204 24.61 -27.69 15.44
C SER A 204 25.55 -28.89 15.51
N PRO A 205 26.50 -28.97 16.48
CA PRO A 205 27.30 -30.19 16.61
C PRO A 205 26.38 -31.35 16.95
N GLU A 206 26.29 -32.33 16.05
CA GLU A 206 25.77 -33.65 16.41
C GLU A 206 26.56 -34.10 17.64
N LEU A 207 25.90 -34.13 18.79
CA LEU A 207 26.44 -34.81 19.99
C LEU A 207 26.57 -36.29 19.62
N ILE A 208 27.77 -36.69 19.19
CA ILE A 208 28.12 -38.10 18.97
C ILE A 208 27.83 -38.83 20.28
N PRO A 209 26.92 -39.81 20.34
CA PRO A 209 26.69 -40.55 21.57
C PRO A 209 27.97 -41.33 21.92
N ILE A 210 28.56 -41.02 23.08
CA ILE A 210 29.71 -41.72 23.58
C ILE A 210 29.30 -43.16 23.90
N PRO A 211 29.91 -44.20 23.28
CA PRO A 211 29.55 -45.56 23.58
C PRO A 211 29.97 -45.92 25.01
N VAL A 212 29.00 -46.16 25.88
CA VAL A 212 29.24 -46.67 27.22
C VAL A 212 29.69 -48.15 27.06
N LYS A 213 31.01 -48.38 27.27
CA LYS A 213 31.52 -49.75 27.42
C LYS A 213 31.00 -50.34 28.73
N ARG A 214 30.26 -51.45 28.62
CA ARG A 214 30.02 -52.39 29.68
C ARG A 214 31.14 -53.42 29.75
#